data_e222ab7b273df7631c87c1272e84909c
#
_entry.id   e222ab7b273df7631c87c1272e84909c
#
_cell.length_a   1.000
_cell.length_b   1.000
_cell.length_c   1.000
_cell.angle_alpha   90.00
_cell.angle_beta   90.00
_cell.angle_gamma   90.00
#
_symmetry.space_group_name_H-M   'P 1'
#
loop_
_entity.id
_entity.type
_entity.pdbx_description
1 polymer ?
#
loop_
_entity_poly.entity_id
_entity_poly.type
_entity_poly.pdbx_seq_one_letter_code
_entity_poly.pdbx_strand_id
1 'polypeptide(L)'
;MITIHTIDDGRTPGFVRLACGAITPKSGMLLKVTDGKLAVATGADEPAYISVTDRETACADGEEITVTRIGPDMTLVAETPEEFTGKTGDKVQIGDDGMTITGTAGGACEIVTTDEERTTFRLVPVKATA
;
A
#
# COMPACT_ATOMS: atom_id res chain seq x y z
N MET A 1 4.05 -5.22 -7.63
CA MET A 1 4.81 -4.29 -6.75
C MET A 1 4.17 -2.92 -6.81
N ILE A 2 3.95 -2.32 -5.66
CA ILE A 2 3.43 -0.96 -5.59
C ILE A 2 4.58 0.00 -5.39
N THR A 3 4.61 1.10 -6.14
CA THR A 3 5.64 2.12 -6.03
C THR A 3 5.00 3.50 -5.88
N ILE A 4 5.78 4.43 -5.33
CA ILE A 4 5.35 5.82 -5.27
C ILE A 4 5.55 6.44 -6.64
N HIS A 5 4.45 6.98 -7.22
CA HIS A 5 4.47 7.60 -8.53
C HIS A 5 4.85 9.09 -8.44
N THR A 6 4.11 9.85 -7.62
CA THR A 6 4.37 11.27 -7.41
C THR A 6 4.01 11.68 -5.99
N ILE A 7 4.63 12.78 -5.55
CA ILE A 7 4.25 13.52 -4.34
C ILE A 7 3.92 14.93 -4.78
N ASP A 8 2.77 15.46 -4.36
CA ASP A 8 2.20 16.68 -4.91
C ASP A 8 3.14 17.90 -4.87
N ASP A 9 4.00 18.01 -3.85
CA ASP A 9 4.96 19.11 -3.74
C ASP A 9 6.36 18.77 -4.27
N GLY A 10 6.52 17.62 -4.90
CA GLY A 10 7.78 17.18 -5.48
C GLY A 10 8.85 16.76 -4.49
N ARG A 11 8.51 16.59 -3.20
CA ARG A 11 9.49 16.14 -2.20
C ARG A 11 9.91 14.70 -2.43
N THR A 12 11.15 14.39 -2.05
CA THR A 12 11.60 13.00 -1.98
C THR A 12 11.05 12.37 -0.71
N PRO A 13 10.44 11.16 -0.78
CA PRO A 13 9.95 10.50 0.41
C PRO A 13 11.07 10.14 1.37
N GLY A 14 10.83 10.33 2.65
CA GLY A 14 11.77 9.96 3.70
C GLY A 14 11.65 8.49 4.09
N PHE A 15 12.72 7.96 4.66
CA PHE A 15 12.75 6.60 5.17
C PHE A 15 12.77 6.59 6.69
N VAL A 16 12.06 5.65 7.29
CA VAL A 16 12.06 5.40 8.73
C VAL A 16 12.26 3.92 9.00
N ARG A 17 12.80 3.59 10.18
CA ARG A 17 12.94 2.21 10.62
C ARG A 17 11.92 1.94 11.71
N LEU A 18 11.12 0.90 11.51
CA LEU A 18 10.06 0.52 12.45
C LEU A 18 10.08 -0.97 12.71
N ALA A 19 9.69 -1.35 13.92
CA ALA A 19 9.57 -2.75 14.30
C ALA A 19 8.45 -3.42 13.51
N CYS A 20 8.69 -4.64 13.04
CA CYS A 20 7.69 -5.44 12.36
C CYS A 20 7.34 -6.70 13.14
N GLY A 21 6.18 -7.27 12.86
CA GLY A 21 5.81 -8.59 13.30
C GLY A 21 6.50 -9.66 12.44
N ALA A 22 6.07 -10.92 12.58
CA ALA A 22 6.65 -12.04 11.85
C ALA A 22 6.18 -12.06 10.39
N ILE A 23 6.54 -11.05 9.62
CA ILE A 23 6.21 -10.93 8.19
C ILE A 23 7.47 -11.10 7.34
N THR A 24 7.29 -11.43 6.07
CA THR A 24 8.38 -11.43 5.08
C THR A 24 8.24 -10.15 4.25
N PRO A 25 8.98 -9.08 4.58
CA PRO A 25 8.80 -7.82 3.87
C PRO A 25 9.34 -7.89 2.46
N LYS A 26 8.57 -7.35 1.52
CA LYS A 26 8.97 -7.22 0.13
C LYS A 26 8.92 -5.75 -0.26
N SER A 27 9.81 -5.35 -1.16
CA SER A 27 9.80 -3.98 -1.69
C SER A 27 8.45 -3.73 -2.39
N GLY A 28 7.80 -2.63 -2.04
CA GLY A 28 6.49 -2.30 -2.59
C GLY A 28 5.30 -2.94 -1.88
N MET A 29 5.51 -3.50 -0.69
CA MET A 29 4.45 -4.07 0.14
C MET A 29 3.83 -2.97 1.00
N LEU A 30 2.50 -2.85 0.95
CA LEU A 30 1.76 -1.92 1.81
C LEU A 30 1.63 -2.50 3.20
N LEU A 31 1.90 -1.68 4.21
CA LEU A 31 1.96 -2.10 5.61
C LEU A 31 1.06 -1.24 6.47
N LYS A 32 0.44 -1.88 7.46
CA LYS A 32 -0.32 -1.22 8.53
C LYS A 32 0.39 -1.44 9.86
N VAL A 33 -0.03 -0.71 10.88
CA VAL A 33 0.49 -0.90 12.25
C VAL A 33 -0.58 -1.61 13.08
N THR A 34 -0.20 -2.75 13.68
CA THR A 34 -1.04 -3.51 14.59
C THR A 34 -0.24 -3.78 15.85
N ASP A 35 -0.78 -3.38 17.00
CA ASP A 35 -0.11 -3.54 18.31
C ASP A 35 1.33 -2.99 18.31
N GLY A 36 1.52 -1.83 17.67
CA GLY A 36 2.81 -1.16 17.60
C GLY A 36 3.82 -1.76 16.63
N LYS A 37 3.43 -2.75 15.82
CA LYS A 37 4.31 -3.42 14.86
C LYS A 37 3.72 -3.39 13.47
N LEU A 38 4.59 -3.42 12.46
CA LEU A 38 4.18 -3.47 11.06
C LEU A 38 3.60 -4.84 10.71
N ALA A 39 2.50 -4.83 9.99
CA ALA A 39 1.85 -6.02 9.44
C ALA A 39 1.44 -5.75 7.99
N VAL A 40 1.26 -6.80 7.21
CA VAL A 40 0.82 -6.65 5.81
C VAL A 40 -0.60 -6.07 5.78
N ALA A 41 -0.80 -5.02 4.99
CA ALA A 41 -2.13 -4.45 4.77
C ALA A 41 -2.81 -5.24 3.63
N THR A 42 -4.03 -5.69 3.88
CA THR A 42 -4.81 -6.47 2.91
C THR A 42 -6.28 -6.05 2.97
N GLY A 43 -7.03 -6.35 1.93
CA GLY A 43 -8.46 -6.08 1.90
C GLY A 43 -8.77 -4.61 2.07
N ALA A 44 -9.63 -4.29 3.02
CA ALA A 44 -10.05 -2.92 3.31
C ALA A 44 -9.18 -2.23 4.37
N ASP A 45 -8.02 -2.77 4.69
CA ASP A 45 -7.08 -2.13 5.63
C ASP A 45 -6.62 -0.78 5.11
N GLU A 46 -6.31 0.12 6.03
CA GLU A 46 -5.76 1.45 5.74
C GLU A 46 -4.25 1.41 5.96
N PRO A 47 -3.43 1.22 4.92
CA PRO A 47 -1.98 1.17 5.12
C PRO A 47 -1.42 2.56 5.43
N ALA A 48 -0.36 2.59 6.24
CA ALA A 48 0.33 3.83 6.60
C ALA A 48 1.76 3.88 6.06
N TYR A 49 2.30 2.75 5.63
CA TYR A 49 3.69 2.63 5.19
C TYR A 49 3.81 1.72 3.97
N ILE A 50 4.86 1.95 3.19
CA ILE A 50 5.25 1.05 2.11
C ILE A 50 6.68 0.56 2.38
N SER A 51 6.91 -0.75 2.24
CA SER A 51 8.21 -1.34 2.48
C SER A 51 9.19 -1.01 1.36
N VAL A 52 10.39 -0.60 1.74
CA VAL A 52 11.55 -0.53 0.84
C VAL A 52 12.55 -1.64 1.15
N THR A 53 12.22 -2.49 2.12
CA THR A 53 13.00 -3.67 2.48
C THR A 53 12.49 -4.87 1.70
N ASP A 54 13.41 -5.66 1.13
CA ASP A 54 13.08 -6.86 0.38
C ASP A 54 13.85 -8.04 0.98
N ARG A 55 13.14 -8.99 1.58
CA ARG A 55 13.73 -10.15 2.23
C ARG A 55 13.09 -11.44 1.73
N GLU A 56 13.87 -12.51 1.72
CA GLU A 56 13.37 -13.85 1.38
C GLU A 56 12.88 -14.62 2.60
N THR A 57 13.29 -14.19 3.79
CA THR A 57 12.92 -14.85 5.05
C THR A 57 12.11 -13.91 5.93
N ALA A 58 11.24 -14.48 6.77
CA ALA A 58 10.45 -13.71 7.70
C ALA A 58 11.33 -12.97 8.71
N CYS A 59 10.87 -11.79 9.13
CA CYS A 59 11.46 -11.06 10.23
C CYS A 59 11.24 -11.79 11.55
N ALA A 60 12.20 -11.67 12.46
CA ALA A 60 11.93 -11.98 13.86
C ALA A 60 10.96 -10.94 14.41
N ASP A 61 10.10 -11.34 15.34
CA ASP A 61 9.15 -10.42 15.95
C ASP A 61 9.87 -9.25 16.62
N GLY A 62 9.50 -8.03 16.25
CA GLY A 62 10.13 -6.81 16.74
C GLY A 62 11.38 -6.36 15.97
N GLU A 63 11.82 -7.11 14.98
CA GLU A 63 12.95 -6.70 14.13
C GLU A 63 12.58 -5.46 13.32
N GLU A 64 13.51 -4.49 13.22
CA GLU A 64 13.24 -3.27 12.48
C GLU A 64 13.52 -3.42 10.99
N ILE A 65 12.66 -2.83 10.17
CA ILE A 65 12.84 -2.74 8.72
C ILE A 65 12.70 -1.30 8.27
N THR A 66 13.19 -1.00 7.07
CA THR A 66 13.10 0.33 6.48
C THR A 66 11.83 0.46 5.65
N VAL A 67 11.07 1.52 5.92
CA VAL A 67 9.81 1.81 5.25
C VAL A 67 9.71 3.29 4.92
N THR A 68 8.78 3.64 4.04
CA THR A 68 8.41 5.03 3.75
C THR A 68 6.99 5.26 4.22
N ARG A 69 6.76 6.37 4.92
CA ARG A 69 5.42 6.75 5.33
C ARG A 69 4.62 7.22 4.12
N ILE A 70 3.37 6.77 4.02
CA ILE A 70 2.46 7.17 2.95
C ILE A 70 1.56 8.29 3.46
N GLY A 71 1.55 9.42 2.73
CA GLY A 71 0.68 10.54 3.03
C GLY A 71 -0.42 10.71 1.98
N PRO A 72 -1.44 11.53 2.25
CA PRO A 72 -2.54 11.76 1.32
C PRO A 72 -2.13 12.54 0.06
N ASP A 73 -0.95 13.15 0.07
CA ASP A 73 -0.37 13.88 -1.06
C ASP A 73 0.44 12.98 -2.01
N MET A 74 0.49 11.68 -1.74
CA MET A 74 1.23 10.73 -2.57
C MET A 74 0.30 9.98 -3.52
N THR A 75 0.74 9.85 -4.77
CA THR A 75 0.09 8.96 -5.75
C THR A 75 0.96 7.73 -5.92
N LEU A 76 0.33 6.57 -5.78
CA LEU A 76 0.98 5.27 -5.90
C LEU A 76 0.62 4.63 -7.24
N VAL A 77 1.43 3.71 -7.70
CA VAL A 77 1.16 2.96 -8.93
C VAL A 77 1.28 1.47 -8.67
N ALA A 78 0.33 0.71 -9.23
CA ALA A 78 0.31 -0.74 -9.20
C ALA A 78 0.02 -1.27 -10.60
N GLU A 79 0.32 -2.54 -10.82
CA GLU A 79 -0.10 -3.22 -12.04
C GLU A 79 -1.63 -3.34 -12.07
N THR A 80 -2.22 -3.11 -13.23
CA THR A 80 -3.67 -3.25 -13.40
C THR A 80 -4.03 -4.73 -13.35
N PRO A 81 -4.96 -5.15 -12.46
CA PRO A 81 -5.40 -6.56 -12.42
C PRO A 81 -6.05 -6.99 -13.73
N GLU A 82 -5.99 -8.28 -14.02
CA GLU A 82 -6.71 -8.85 -15.17
C GLU A 82 -8.21 -8.59 -15.03
N GLU A 83 -8.85 -8.29 -16.13
CA GLU A 83 -10.30 -8.01 -16.18
C GLU A 83 -10.75 -6.90 -15.22
N PHE A 84 -9.87 -5.94 -14.98
CA PHE A 84 -10.15 -4.83 -14.08
C PHE A 84 -11.16 -3.87 -14.70
N THR A 85 -12.25 -3.61 -13.99
CA THR A 85 -13.32 -2.71 -14.43
C THR A 85 -13.40 -1.43 -13.60
N GLY A 86 -12.44 -1.20 -12.72
CA GLY A 86 -12.39 0.00 -11.90
C GLY A 86 -12.21 1.27 -12.73
N LYS A 87 -12.74 2.36 -12.22
CA LYS A 87 -12.71 3.68 -12.89
C LYS A 87 -12.19 4.72 -11.92
N THR A 88 -11.74 5.85 -12.45
CA THR A 88 -11.33 7.01 -11.65
C THR A 88 -12.40 7.34 -10.60
N GLY A 89 -11.96 7.47 -9.36
CA GLY A 89 -12.83 7.74 -8.22
C GLY A 89 -13.34 6.50 -7.49
N ASP A 90 -13.22 5.32 -8.07
CA ASP A 90 -13.57 4.07 -7.39
C ASP A 90 -12.59 3.77 -6.27
N LYS A 91 -13.08 3.21 -5.18
CA LYS A 91 -12.26 2.81 -4.02
C LYS A 91 -12.21 1.30 -3.98
N VAL A 92 -11.01 0.75 -4.17
CA VAL A 92 -10.80 -0.70 -4.26
C VAL A 92 -9.92 -1.19 -3.13
N GLN A 93 -9.94 -2.50 -2.92
CA GLN A 93 -9.21 -3.13 -1.83
C GLN A 93 -7.80 -3.55 -2.26
N ILE A 94 -6.96 -3.81 -1.26
CA ILE A 94 -5.58 -4.30 -1.44
C ILE A 94 -5.63 -5.82 -1.58
N GLY A 95 -4.79 -6.37 -2.44
CA GLY A 95 -4.65 -7.82 -2.58
C GLY A 95 -4.02 -8.49 -1.36
N ASP A 96 -4.14 -9.81 -1.27
CA ASP A 96 -3.72 -10.59 -0.09
C ASP A 96 -2.23 -10.52 0.20
N ASP A 97 -1.41 -10.20 -0.79
CA ASP A 97 0.04 -10.07 -0.63
C ASP A 97 0.50 -8.66 -0.23
N GLY A 98 -0.42 -7.70 -0.15
CA GLY A 98 -0.09 -6.31 0.15
C GLY A 98 0.61 -5.56 -0.97
N MET A 99 0.80 -6.18 -2.13
CA MET A 99 1.58 -5.63 -3.25
C MET A 99 0.74 -5.44 -4.52
N THR A 100 -0.54 -5.70 -4.46
CA THR A 100 -1.47 -5.58 -5.58
C THR A 100 -2.74 -4.88 -5.13
N ILE A 101 -3.51 -4.39 -6.09
CA ILE A 101 -4.88 -3.92 -5.85
C ILE A 101 -5.85 -4.91 -6.48
N THR A 102 -7.09 -4.90 -6.01
CA THR A 102 -8.16 -5.76 -6.53
C THR A 102 -9.28 -4.92 -7.14
N GLY A 103 -10.23 -5.56 -7.81
CA GLY A 103 -11.44 -4.90 -8.28
C GLY A 103 -12.56 -4.83 -7.24
N THR A 104 -12.31 -5.30 -6.01
CA THR A 104 -13.33 -5.33 -4.96
C THR A 104 -13.53 -3.93 -4.36
N ALA A 105 -14.76 -3.47 -4.30
CA ALA A 105 -15.11 -2.15 -3.77
C ALA A 105 -14.96 -2.08 -2.25
N GLY A 106 -14.92 -0.87 -1.72
CA GLY A 106 -14.91 -0.63 -0.27
C GLY A 106 -13.54 -0.60 0.37
N GLY A 107 -12.49 -0.39 -0.42
CA GLY A 107 -11.12 -0.29 0.09
C GLY A 107 -10.63 1.14 0.27
N ALA A 108 -9.35 1.27 0.60
CA ALA A 108 -8.67 2.55 0.82
C ALA A 108 -7.98 3.09 -0.43
N CYS A 109 -7.95 2.34 -1.53
CA CYS A 109 -7.24 2.74 -2.75
C CYS A 109 -8.20 3.45 -3.71
N GLU A 110 -8.15 4.78 -3.73
CA GLU A 110 -8.96 5.57 -4.66
C GLU A 110 -8.23 5.71 -5.98
N ILE A 111 -8.85 5.23 -7.07
CA ILE A 111 -8.24 5.22 -8.39
C ILE A 111 -8.16 6.63 -8.95
N VAL A 112 -6.98 7.04 -9.38
CA VAL A 112 -6.73 8.33 -10.04
C VAL A 112 -6.74 8.14 -11.56
N THR A 113 -5.90 7.24 -12.07
CA THR A 113 -5.89 6.87 -13.50
C THR A 113 -5.74 5.36 -13.63
N THR A 114 -6.21 4.81 -14.72
CA THR A 114 -6.04 3.39 -15.00
C THR A 114 -5.96 3.15 -16.51
N ASP A 115 -5.08 2.25 -16.91
CA ASP A 115 -5.00 1.71 -18.26
C ASP A 115 -4.76 0.20 -18.18
N GLU A 116 -4.47 -0.45 -19.31
CA GLU A 116 -4.32 -1.91 -19.34
C GLU A 116 -3.12 -2.42 -18.55
N GLU A 117 -2.10 -1.58 -18.33
CA GLU A 117 -0.86 -1.99 -17.68
C GLU A 117 -0.73 -1.48 -16.25
N ARG A 118 -1.13 -0.22 -16.02
CA ARG A 118 -0.88 0.47 -14.75
C ARG A 118 -2.11 1.20 -14.25
N THR A 119 -2.28 1.17 -12.94
CA THR A 119 -3.32 1.93 -12.25
C THR A 119 -2.65 2.78 -11.18
N THR A 120 -2.91 4.09 -11.21
CA THR A 120 -2.45 4.98 -10.16
C THR A 120 -3.58 5.22 -9.17
N PHE A 121 -3.24 5.34 -7.90
CA PHE A 121 -4.23 5.51 -6.84
C PHE A 121 -3.65 6.30 -5.69
N ARG A 122 -4.56 6.84 -4.86
CA ARG A 122 -4.23 7.49 -3.59
C ARG A 122 -4.87 6.71 -2.47
N LEU A 123 -4.24 6.75 -1.31
CA LEU A 123 -4.82 6.13 -0.12
C LEU A 123 -5.74 7.14 0.57
N VAL A 124 -6.96 6.72 0.82
CA VAL A 124 -7.99 7.53 1.47
C VAL A 124 -8.57 6.75 2.65
N PRO A 125 -9.12 7.43 3.66
CA PRO A 125 -9.75 6.74 4.78
C PRO A 125 -10.91 5.87 4.29
N VAL A 126 -11.01 4.66 4.83
CA VAL A 126 -12.18 3.81 4.64
C VAL A 126 -13.27 4.34 5.55
N LYS A 127 -14.39 4.77 4.97
CA LYS A 127 -15.49 5.26 5.77
C LYS A 127 -16.12 4.12 6.55
N ALA A 128 -16.16 4.25 7.87
CA ALA A 128 -17.00 3.39 8.67
C ALA A 128 -18.45 3.60 8.21
N THR A 129 -19.12 2.51 7.94
CA THR A 129 -20.56 2.57 7.67
C THR A 129 -21.26 2.92 8.98
N ALA A 130 -21.88 4.06 9.00
CA ALA A 130 -22.66 4.46 10.14
C ALA A 130 -23.93 3.58 10.22
#